data_c7f82e13d6d5ef5ff7fcd61217856ff3
#
_entry.id   c7f82e13d6d5ef5ff7fcd61217856ff3
#
_cell.length_a   1.000
_cell.length_b   1.000
_cell.length_c   1.000
_cell.angle_alpha   90.00
_cell.angle_beta   90.00
_cell.angle_gamma   90.00
#
_symmetry.space_group_name_H-M   'P 1'
#
loop_
_entity.id
_entity.type
_entity.pdbx_description
1 polymer ?
#
loop_
_entity_poly.entity_id
_entity_poly.type
_entity_poly.pdbx_seq_one_letter_code
_entity_poly.pdbx_strand_id
1 'polypeptide(L)'
;MNKHLYVWHNGKPVEAIIRNYSERDYEGLIEAQRLSFPPPFPEELLWNKEQLGEHVGRFREGALCAEVDGNIVGSMTGLIVDIGEYGHDHSWEAVTDNGYIRNHRPDGNTLYVVDICVIPAYRKTGIGKWLMQSMYETVVQMRLERLLGGGRMPGYQAKSQEATPQQYVEKVLAGEWTDPVISFLLRCGRVPVGIAKNYLEDEESLNHAVIMEWRNPFRTEAAK
;
A
#
# COMPACT_ATOMS: atom_id res chain seq x y z
N MET A 1 13.75 -6.99 -8.61
CA MET A 1 12.65 -7.96 -8.84
C MET A 1 12.24 -7.90 -10.31
N ASN A 2 11.88 -9.03 -10.92
CA ASN A 2 11.28 -9.08 -12.27
C ASN A 2 10.50 -10.40 -12.38
N LYS A 3 9.17 -10.32 -12.42
CA LYS A 3 8.27 -11.47 -12.45
C LYS A 3 7.32 -11.34 -13.61
N HIS A 4 7.29 -12.34 -14.46
CA HIS A 4 6.32 -12.50 -15.53
C HIS A 4 5.18 -13.38 -15.05
N LEU A 5 3.95 -12.92 -15.25
CA LEU A 5 2.74 -13.65 -14.84
C LEU A 5 1.60 -13.34 -15.82
N TYR A 6 0.58 -14.18 -15.81
CA TYR A 6 -0.61 -13.96 -16.62
C TYR A 6 -1.79 -13.59 -15.72
N VAL A 7 -2.51 -12.53 -16.11
CA VAL A 7 -3.75 -12.10 -15.47
C VAL A 7 -4.90 -12.16 -16.48
N TRP A 8 -6.12 -12.36 -15.96
CA TRP A 8 -7.30 -12.38 -16.83
C TRP A 8 -7.85 -10.97 -16.99
N HIS A 9 -7.88 -10.47 -18.21
CA HIS A 9 -8.36 -9.12 -18.53
C HIS A 9 -9.20 -9.12 -19.81
N ASN A 10 -10.39 -8.53 -19.76
CA ASN A 10 -11.32 -8.45 -20.89
C ASN A 10 -11.56 -9.79 -21.63
N GLY A 11 -11.75 -10.87 -20.86
CA GLY A 11 -12.06 -12.19 -21.40
C GLY A 11 -10.87 -12.96 -21.99
N LYS A 12 -9.63 -12.50 -21.80
CA LYS A 12 -8.43 -13.18 -22.27
C LYS A 12 -7.26 -13.08 -21.27
N PRO A 13 -6.31 -14.01 -21.28
CA PRO A 13 -5.07 -13.86 -20.54
C PRO A 13 -4.21 -12.76 -21.18
N VAL A 14 -3.62 -11.90 -20.34
CA VAL A 14 -2.62 -10.91 -20.74
C VAL A 14 -1.39 -11.07 -19.85
N GLU A 15 -0.20 -10.87 -20.42
CA GLU A 15 1.02 -10.88 -19.64
C GLU A 15 1.11 -9.60 -18.81
N ALA A 16 1.46 -9.76 -17.53
CA ALA A 16 1.76 -8.67 -16.62
C ALA A 16 3.16 -8.90 -16.04
N ILE A 17 3.92 -7.82 -15.85
CA ILE A 17 5.26 -7.87 -15.32
C ILE A 17 5.27 -7.07 -14.01
N ILE A 18 5.63 -7.72 -12.90
CA ILE A 18 5.92 -7.03 -11.63
C ILE A 18 7.43 -6.83 -11.53
N ARG A 19 7.86 -5.59 -11.50
CA ARG A 19 9.29 -5.26 -11.44
C ARG A 19 9.57 -4.02 -10.59
N ASN A 20 10.83 -3.79 -10.28
CA ASN A 20 11.24 -2.50 -9.71
C ASN A 20 11.13 -1.43 -10.80
N TYR A 21 10.56 -0.27 -10.43
CA TYR A 21 10.53 0.87 -11.34
C TYR A 21 11.83 1.67 -11.31
N SER A 22 11.99 2.52 -12.30
CA SER A 22 13.15 3.37 -12.52
C SER A 22 12.69 4.72 -13.10
N GLU A 23 13.61 5.64 -13.35
CA GLU A 23 13.33 6.98 -13.86
C GLU A 23 12.46 6.99 -15.13
N ARG A 24 12.67 6.03 -16.03
CA ARG A 24 11.87 5.91 -17.28
C ARG A 24 10.38 5.69 -17.04
N ASP A 25 9.99 5.25 -15.84
CA ASP A 25 8.62 4.86 -15.49
C ASP A 25 7.84 6.00 -14.81
N TYR A 26 8.51 7.12 -14.46
CA TYR A 26 7.92 8.16 -13.61
C TYR A 26 6.61 8.75 -14.19
N GLU A 27 6.56 9.05 -15.48
CA GLU A 27 5.35 9.58 -16.12
C GLU A 27 4.19 8.56 -16.01
N GLY A 28 4.48 7.29 -16.28
CA GLY A 28 3.48 6.22 -16.17
C GLY A 28 2.99 6.00 -14.74
N LEU A 29 3.88 6.15 -13.74
CA LEU A 29 3.54 6.03 -12.32
C LEU A 29 2.65 7.18 -11.85
N ILE A 30 2.97 8.42 -12.23
CA ILE A 30 2.16 9.61 -11.93
C ILE A 30 0.76 9.47 -12.54
N GLU A 31 0.68 9.05 -13.80
CA GLU A 31 -0.60 8.86 -14.47
C GLU A 31 -1.41 7.71 -13.85
N ALA A 32 -0.75 6.59 -13.51
CA ALA A 32 -1.41 5.46 -12.85
C ALA A 32 -1.99 5.86 -11.49
N GLN A 33 -1.29 6.70 -10.73
CA GLN A 33 -1.78 7.21 -9.46
C GLN A 33 -2.96 8.17 -9.65
N ARG A 34 -2.87 9.12 -10.58
CA ARG A 34 -3.97 10.05 -10.93
C ARG A 34 -5.24 9.31 -11.31
N LEU A 35 -5.14 8.26 -12.13
CA LEU A 35 -6.28 7.41 -12.51
C LEU A 35 -6.82 6.58 -11.35
N SER A 36 -5.99 6.25 -10.38
CA SER A 36 -6.36 5.41 -9.24
C SER A 36 -7.03 6.19 -8.10
N PHE A 37 -6.66 7.46 -7.95
CA PHE A 37 -7.12 8.37 -6.89
C PHE A 37 -7.76 9.64 -7.51
N PRO A 38 -8.95 9.50 -8.12
CA PRO A 38 -9.66 10.66 -8.65
C PRO A 38 -10.17 11.57 -7.53
N PRO A 39 -10.54 12.83 -7.82
CA PRO A 39 -11.21 13.69 -6.85
C PRO A 39 -12.39 12.96 -6.16
N PRO A 40 -12.61 13.18 -4.84
CA PRO A 40 -12.07 14.25 -4.00
C PRO A 40 -10.68 13.99 -3.36
N PHE A 41 -9.93 12.98 -3.80
CA PHE A 41 -8.59 12.75 -3.26
C PHE A 41 -7.67 13.95 -3.55
N PRO A 42 -6.89 14.46 -2.54
CA PRO A 42 -6.04 15.63 -2.70
C PRO A 42 -4.97 15.44 -3.77
N GLU A 43 -4.88 16.35 -4.75
CA GLU A 43 -3.92 16.25 -5.85
C GLU A 43 -2.47 16.39 -5.39
N GLU A 44 -2.23 17.15 -4.33
CA GLU A 44 -0.91 17.35 -3.69
C GLU A 44 -0.33 16.09 -3.05
N LEU A 45 -1.16 15.07 -2.81
CA LEU A 45 -0.73 13.78 -2.30
C LEU A 45 -0.37 12.78 -3.41
N LEU A 46 -0.59 13.15 -4.68
CA LEU A 46 -0.14 12.35 -5.82
C LEU A 46 1.37 12.50 -6.03
N TRP A 47 1.99 11.46 -6.58
CA TRP A 47 3.44 11.45 -6.81
C TRP A 47 3.91 12.57 -7.73
N ASN A 48 5.04 13.13 -7.40
CA ASN A 48 5.87 13.94 -8.29
C ASN A 48 7.20 13.23 -8.59
N LYS A 49 7.95 13.73 -9.56
CA LYS A 49 9.22 13.12 -10.00
C LYS A 49 10.28 13.11 -8.92
N GLU A 50 10.28 14.09 -8.04
CA GLU A 50 11.26 14.20 -6.95
C GLU A 50 11.04 13.07 -5.93
N GLN A 51 9.79 12.85 -5.49
CA GLN A 51 9.45 11.73 -4.61
C GLN A 51 9.83 10.39 -5.24
N LEU A 52 9.48 10.16 -6.52
CA LEU A 52 9.84 8.93 -7.22
C LEU A 52 11.35 8.73 -7.33
N GLY A 53 12.12 9.82 -7.49
CA GLY A 53 13.58 9.78 -7.45
C GLY A 53 14.14 9.36 -6.10
N GLU A 54 13.57 9.87 -5.01
CA GLU A 54 13.91 9.47 -3.65
C GLU A 54 13.59 7.98 -3.40
N HIS A 55 12.45 7.48 -3.89
CA HIS A 55 12.08 6.07 -3.75
C HIS A 55 13.13 5.15 -4.40
N VAL A 56 13.51 5.43 -5.65
CA VAL A 56 14.50 4.64 -6.38
C VAL A 56 15.89 4.76 -5.77
N GLY A 57 16.26 5.96 -5.30
CA GLY A 57 17.57 6.23 -4.72
C GLY A 57 17.78 5.64 -3.33
N ARG A 58 16.74 5.60 -2.51
CA ARG A 58 16.81 5.17 -1.10
C ARG A 58 16.49 3.71 -0.88
N PHE A 59 15.41 3.23 -1.51
CA PHE A 59 14.94 1.87 -1.30
C PHE A 59 14.32 1.29 -2.58
N ARG A 60 15.17 0.94 -3.52
CA ARG A 60 14.77 0.38 -4.80
C ARG A 60 13.97 -0.92 -4.67
N GLU A 61 14.27 -1.74 -3.67
CA GLU A 61 13.57 -3.01 -3.39
C GLU A 61 12.10 -2.80 -3.04
N GLY A 62 11.78 -1.67 -2.41
CA GLY A 62 10.42 -1.25 -2.07
C GLY A 62 9.71 -0.45 -3.17
N ALA A 63 10.34 -0.22 -4.32
CA ALA A 63 9.82 0.58 -5.42
C ALA A 63 9.33 -0.34 -6.56
N LEU A 64 8.07 -0.79 -6.52
CA LEU A 64 7.49 -1.79 -7.43
C LEU A 64 6.46 -1.16 -8.38
N CYS A 65 6.45 -1.64 -9.63
CA CYS A 65 5.37 -1.37 -10.57
C CYS A 65 4.84 -2.64 -11.21
N ALA A 66 3.63 -2.55 -11.74
CA ALA A 66 3.01 -3.53 -12.60
C ALA A 66 2.90 -2.96 -14.01
N GLU A 67 3.42 -3.68 -14.98
CA GLU A 67 3.42 -3.31 -16.39
C GLU A 67 2.59 -4.31 -17.20
N VAL A 68 1.77 -3.83 -18.13
CA VAL A 68 1.04 -4.62 -19.12
C VAL A 68 1.17 -3.92 -20.46
N ASP A 69 1.59 -4.65 -21.49
CA ASP A 69 1.79 -4.13 -22.85
C ASP A 69 2.65 -2.84 -22.88
N GLY A 70 3.69 -2.77 -22.06
CA GLY A 70 4.60 -1.62 -21.95
C GLY A 70 4.04 -0.43 -21.16
N ASN A 71 2.83 -0.50 -20.61
CA ASN A 71 2.21 0.57 -19.84
C ASN A 71 2.19 0.24 -18.35
N ILE A 72 2.44 1.24 -17.49
CA ILE A 72 2.30 1.09 -16.04
C ILE A 72 0.80 1.08 -15.68
N VAL A 73 0.35 0.00 -15.05
CA VAL A 73 -1.05 -0.22 -14.67
C VAL A 73 -1.26 -0.26 -13.16
N GLY A 74 -0.18 -0.15 -12.40
CA GLY A 74 -0.21 -0.06 -10.94
C GLY A 74 1.16 0.04 -10.34
N SER A 75 1.23 0.39 -9.07
CA SER A 75 2.47 0.48 -8.32
C SER A 75 2.28 0.12 -6.85
N MET A 76 3.38 -0.13 -6.17
CA MET A 76 3.45 -0.26 -4.73
C MET A 76 4.79 0.26 -4.24
N THR A 77 4.76 1.16 -3.27
CA THR A 77 5.95 1.77 -2.68
C THR A 77 6.00 1.46 -1.19
N GLY A 78 7.17 1.15 -0.67
CA GLY A 78 7.43 0.94 0.75
C GLY A 78 8.74 1.57 1.19
N LEU A 79 8.93 1.67 2.49
CA LEU A 79 10.19 2.02 3.13
C LEU A 79 10.41 1.13 4.36
N ILE A 80 11.64 1.03 4.81
CA ILE A 80 11.96 0.33 6.08
C ILE A 80 12.02 1.37 7.19
N VAL A 81 11.39 1.08 8.33
CA VAL A 81 11.39 1.92 9.54
C VAL A 81 11.53 1.07 10.80
N ASP A 82 11.90 1.69 11.90
CA ASP A 82 11.61 1.17 13.24
C ASP A 82 10.25 1.76 13.66
N ILE A 83 9.19 0.96 13.57
CA ILE A 83 7.83 1.46 13.83
C ILE A 83 7.62 1.87 15.30
N GLY A 84 8.45 1.38 16.21
CA GLY A 84 8.42 1.78 17.60
C GLY A 84 8.68 3.27 17.84
N GLU A 85 9.39 3.93 16.93
CA GLU A 85 9.69 5.36 17.00
C GLU A 85 8.45 6.24 16.72
N TYR A 86 7.42 5.72 16.03
CA TYR A 86 6.25 6.50 15.61
C TYR A 86 5.00 6.30 16.46
N GLY A 87 4.96 5.27 17.31
CA GLY A 87 3.81 4.95 18.15
C GLY A 87 2.62 4.37 17.37
N HIS A 88 1.51 4.17 18.08
CA HIS A 88 0.32 3.52 17.51
C HIS A 88 -0.59 4.48 16.72
N ASP A 89 -0.56 5.77 17.00
CA ASP A 89 -1.40 6.80 16.36
C ASP A 89 -0.53 7.75 15.54
N HIS A 90 0.18 7.19 14.58
CA HIS A 90 1.06 7.93 13.67
C HIS A 90 0.31 8.40 12.42
N SER A 91 0.75 9.51 11.83
CA SER A 91 0.28 9.96 10.53
C SER A 91 1.13 9.38 9.39
N TRP A 92 0.53 9.28 8.21
CA TRP A 92 1.23 8.90 6.98
C TRP A 92 2.41 9.85 6.69
N GLU A 93 2.19 11.15 6.82
CA GLU A 93 3.20 12.18 6.62
C GLU A 93 4.43 11.97 7.49
N ALA A 94 4.22 11.70 8.80
CA ALA A 94 5.32 11.51 9.74
C ALA A 94 6.15 10.25 9.40
N VAL A 95 5.50 9.12 9.11
CA VAL A 95 6.20 7.86 8.82
C VAL A 95 6.87 7.89 7.46
N THR A 96 6.28 8.55 6.46
CA THR A 96 6.76 8.51 5.07
C THR A 96 7.56 9.75 4.66
N ASP A 97 7.66 10.74 5.55
CA ASP A 97 8.20 12.07 5.24
C ASP A 97 7.49 12.68 4.03
N ASN A 98 6.16 12.79 4.14
CA ASN A 98 5.30 13.27 3.06
C ASN A 98 5.47 12.49 1.73
N GLY A 99 5.73 11.20 1.81
CA GLY A 99 5.94 10.34 0.65
C GLY A 99 7.36 10.40 0.05
N TYR A 100 8.26 11.22 0.57
CA TYR A 100 9.67 11.28 0.10
C TYR A 100 10.51 10.12 0.61
N ILE A 101 10.09 9.40 1.64
CA ILE A 101 10.81 8.29 2.29
C ILE A 101 12.27 8.62 2.71
N ARG A 102 12.60 9.90 2.97
CA ARG A 102 13.96 10.30 3.37
C ARG A 102 14.35 9.77 4.75
N ASN A 103 13.36 9.37 5.52
CA ASN A 103 13.51 8.69 6.82
C ASN A 103 13.62 7.16 6.71
N HIS A 104 13.85 6.62 5.50
CA HIS A 104 14.15 5.19 5.31
C HIS A 104 15.34 4.74 6.17
N ARG A 105 15.14 3.66 6.93
CA ARG A 105 16.11 3.06 7.87
C ARG A 105 16.45 1.63 7.45
N PRO A 106 17.59 1.38 6.77
CA PRO A 106 17.97 0.02 6.35
C PRO A 106 18.11 -0.98 7.50
N ASP A 107 18.36 -0.49 8.73
CA ASP A 107 18.48 -1.24 9.98
C ASP A 107 17.15 -1.41 10.73
N GLY A 108 16.05 -0.88 10.21
CA GLY A 108 14.72 -1.01 10.79
C GLY A 108 14.17 -2.43 10.73
N ASN A 109 13.06 -2.65 11.41
CA ASN A 109 12.46 -3.98 11.56
C ASN A 109 11.17 -4.18 10.73
N THR A 110 10.61 -3.11 10.21
CA THR A 110 9.28 -3.10 9.57
C THR A 110 9.34 -2.51 8.17
N LEU A 111 8.82 -3.20 7.18
CA LEU A 111 8.52 -2.60 5.89
C LEU A 111 7.16 -1.90 5.99
N TYR A 112 7.16 -0.59 5.84
CA TYR A 112 5.95 0.23 5.87
C TYR A 112 5.50 0.56 4.46
N VAL A 113 4.22 0.31 4.16
CA VAL A 113 3.62 0.59 2.84
C VAL A 113 3.28 2.08 2.76
N VAL A 114 3.88 2.76 1.80
CA VAL A 114 3.62 4.18 1.50
C VAL A 114 2.37 4.32 0.65
N ASP A 115 2.30 3.51 -0.41
CA ASP A 115 1.18 3.50 -1.35
C ASP A 115 1.05 2.15 -2.06
N ILE A 116 -0.17 1.83 -2.47
CA ILE A 116 -0.47 0.78 -3.44
C ILE A 116 -1.65 1.21 -4.31
N CYS A 117 -1.47 1.21 -5.62
CA CYS A 117 -2.54 1.52 -6.55
C CYS A 117 -2.57 0.57 -7.74
N VAL A 118 -3.76 0.42 -8.32
CA VAL A 118 -4.01 -0.24 -9.63
C VAL A 118 -5.07 0.56 -10.33
N ILE A 119 -4.80 0.95 -11.58
CA ILE A 119 -5.75 1.75 -12.38
C ILE A 119 -7.09 1.02 -12.53
N PRO A 120 -8.23 1.73 -12.58
CA PRO A 120 -9.56 1.14 -12.60
C PRO A 120 -9.75 0.02 -13.63
N ALA A 121 -9.19 0.19 -14.84
CA ALA A 121 -9.29 -0.79 -15.93
C ALA A 121 -8.69 -2.17 -15.59
N TYR A 122 -7.70 -2.22 -14.68
CA TYR A 122 -7.01 -3.44 -14.30
C TYR A 122 -7.33 -3.91 -12.87
N ARG A 123 -8.29 -3.27 -12.19
CA ARG A 123 -8.78 -3.76 -10.90
C ARG A 123 -9.44 -5.13 -11.05
N LYS A 124 -9.42 -5.94 -10.00
CA LYS A 124 -9.97 -7.31 -9.95
C LYS A 124 -9.28 -8.33 -10.88
N THR A 125 -8.20 -7.98 -11.56
CA THR A 125 -7.38 -8.91 -12.36
C THR A 125 -6.38 -9.73 -11.53
N GLY A 126 -6.17 -9.37 -10.27
CA GLY A 126 -5.16 -9.98 -9.40
C GLY A 126 -3.85 -9.18 -9.29
N ILE A 127 -3.63 -8.15 -10.11
CA ILE A 127 -2.39 -7.33 -10.12
C ILE A 127 -2.07 -6.77 -8.74
N GLY A 128 -3.05 -6.19 -8.03
CA GLY A 128 -2.83 -5.68 -6.68
C GLY A 128 -2.38 -6.75 -5.69
N LYS A 129 -2.91 -7.99 -5.81
CA LYS A 129 -2.45 -9.12 -5.00
C LYS A 129 -1.01 -9.50 -5.31
N TRP A 130 -0.62 -9.49 -6.59
CA TRP A 130 0.76 -9.79 -6.99
C TRP A 130 1.76 -8.73 -6.53
N LEU A 131 1.39 -7.45 -6.57
CA LEU A 131 2.18 -6.36 -5.96
C LEU A 131 2.38 -6.61 -4.46
N MET A 132 1.30 -6.91 -3.73
CA MET A 132 1.36 -7.19 -2.29
C MET A 132 2.23 -8.42 -1.99
N GLN A 133 2.07 -9.53 -2.72
CA GLN A 133 2.89 -10.73 -2.55
C GLN A 133 4.37 -10.46 -2.83
N SER A 134 4.66 -9.64 -3.83
CA SER A 134 6.03 -9.24 -4.14
C SER A 134 6.65 -8.43 -3.01
N MET A 135 5.87 -7.58 -2.34
CA MET A 135 6.34 -6.85 -1.17
C MET A 135 6.53 -7.78 0.06
N TYR A 136 5.69 -8.81 0.23
CA TYR A 136 5.94 -9.84 1.27
C TYR A 136 7.24 -10.59 1.02
N GLU A 137 7.56 -10.90 -0.23
CA GLU A 137 8.85 -11.53 -0.56
C GLU A 137 10.03 -10.62 -0.20
N THR A 138 9.90 -9.30 -0.44
CA THR A 138 10.91 -8.32 0.00
C THR A 138 11.08 -8.38 1.53
N VAL A 139 10.00 -8.40 2.31
CA VAL A 139 10.04 -8.57 3.77
C VAL A 139 10.78 -9.84 4.18
N VAL A 140 10.48 -10.98 3.51
CA VAL A 140 11.12 -12.27 3.81
C VAL A 140 12.60 -12.26 3.45
N GLN A 141 12.96 -11.79 2.25
CA GLN A 141 14.34 -11.74 1.76
C GLN A 141 15.23 -10.84 2.63
N MET A 142 14.69 -9.71 3.09
CA MET A 142 15.38 -8.76 3.96
C MET A 142 15.30 -9.15 5.44
N ARG A 143 14.65 -10.26 5.77
CA ARG A 143 14.48 -10.76 7.14
C ARG A 143 13.82 -9.75 8.09
N LEU A 144 12.92 -8.92 7.58
CA LEU A 144 12.14 -7.99 8.39
C LEU A 144 11.06 -8.74 9.18
N GLU A 145 10.57 -8.13 10.26
CA GLU A 145 9.56 -8.75 11.15
C GLU A 145 8.18 -8.77 10.50
N ARG A 146 7.85 -7.71 9.79
CA ARG A 146 6.48 -7.49 9.30
C ARG A 146 6.42 -6.54 8.12
N LEU A 147 5.27 -6.55 7.47
CA LEU A 147 4.79 -5.48 6.61
C LEU A 147 3.63 -4.80 7.33
N LEU A 148 3.68 -3.47 7.42
CA LEU A 148 2.69 -2.62 8.08
C LEU A 148 2.25 -1.50 7.13
N GLY A 149 1.12 -0.87 7.40
CA GLY A 149 0.68 0.35 6.71
C GLY A 149 -0.78 0.64 6.94
N GLY A 150 -1.17 1.90 6.83
CA GLY A 150 -2.55 2.35 6.95
C GLY A 150 -3.36 2.02 5.69
N GLY A 151 -4.51 1.41 5.88
CA GLY A 151 -5.53 1.26 4.85
C GLY A 151 -6.57 2.35 4.99
N ARG A 152 -6.79 3.13 3.93
CA ARG A 152 -7.91 4.07 3.85
C ARG A 152 -9.24 3.31 4.09
N MET A 153 -10.25 4.03 4.50
CA MET A 153 -11.60 3.50 4.75
C MET A 153 -12.65 4.26 3.91
N PRO A 154 -12.58 4.21 2.56
CA PRO A 154 -13.37 5.11 1.70
C PRO A 154 -14.90 4.92 1.83
N GLY A 155 -15.36 3.84 2.44
CA GLY A 155 -16.78 3.64 2.77
C GLY A 155 -17.20 4.22 4.12
N TYR A 156 -16.26 4.72 4.93
CA TYR A 156 -16.54 5.12 6.32
C TYR A 156 -17.36 6.41 6.41
N GLN A 157 -17.10 7.42 5.58
CA GLN A 157 -17.87 8.67 5.60
C GLN A 157 -19.38 8.42 5.54
N ALA A 158 -19.81 7.55 4.62
CA ALA A 158 -21.22 7.20 4.46
C ALA A 158 -21.83 6.46 5.66
N LYS A 159 -20.99 5.91 6.55
CA LYS A 159 -21.40 5.13 7.73
C LYS A 159 -21.06 5.78 9.06
N SER A 160 -20.49 6.96 9.05
CA SER A 160 -19.99 7.65 10.25
C SER A 160 -21.07 8.03 11.28
N GLN A 161 -22.32 8.18 10.83
CA GLN A 161 -23.46 8.41 11.73
C GLN A 161 -23.99 7.11 12.37
N GLU A 162 -23.64 5.94 11.81
CA GLU A 162 -24.10 4.63 12.26
C GLU A 162 -23.05 3.91 13.14
N ALA A 163 -21.76 4.26 12.99
CA ALA A 163 -20.67 3.54 13.65
C ALA A 163 -19.43 4.41 13.86
N THR A 164 -18.70 4.16 14.94
CA THR A 164 -17.34 4.68 15.14
C THR A 164 -16.38 4.00 14.13
N PRO A 165 -15.15 4.57 13.89
CA PRO A 165 -14.16 3.92 13.02
C PRO A 165 -13.87 2.46 13.41
N GLN A 166 -13.76 2.18 14.70
CA GLN A 166 -13.54 0.84 15.22
C GLN A 166 -14.71 -0.10 14.90
N GLN A 167 -15.95 0.32 15.17
CA GLN A 167 -17.15 -0.46 14.86
C GLN A 167 -17.32 -0.68 13.36
N TYR A 168 -16.94 0.30 12.53
CA TYR A 168 -16.95 0.15 11.07
C TYR A 168 -16.03 -1.00 10.64
N VAL A 169 -14.79 -1.02 11.12
CA VAL A 169 -13.82 -2.08 10.81
C VAL A 169 -14.34 -3.44 11.31
N GLU A 170 -14.89 -3.52 12.53
CA GLU A 170 -15.47 -4.75 13.09
C GLU A 170 -16.61 -5.30 12.22
N LYS A 171 -17.48 -4.42 11.71
CA LYS A 171 -18.58 -4.82 10.80
C LYS A 171 -18.05 -5.30 9.43
N VAL A 172 -16.99 -4.70 8.92
CA VAL A 172 -16.33 -5.19 7.69
C VAL A 172 -15.69 -6.56 7.92
N LEU A 173 -15.05 -6.76 9.08
CA LEU A 173 -14.46 -8.06 9.47
C LEU A 173 -15.53 -9.15 9.62
N ALA A 174 -16.69 -8.82 10.18
CA ALA A 174 -17.83 -9.72 10.32
C ALA A 174 -18.54 -10.03 8.98
N GLY A 175 -18.19 -9.30 7.90
CA GLY A 175 -18.87 -9.42 6.60
C GLY A 175 -20.23 -8.75 6.54
N GLU A 176 -20.61 -7.98 7.56
CA GLU A 176 -21.86 -7.21 7.58
C GLU A 176 -21.80 -6.02 6.62
N TRP A 177 -20.62 -5.41 6.50
CA TRP A 177 -20.35 -4.32 5.59
C TRP A 177 -19.17 -4.67 4.66
N THR A 178 -19.05 -3.92 3.57
CA THR A 178 -17.93 -4.04 2.64
C THR A 178 -17.23 -2.71 2.51
N ASP A 179 -15.89 -2.75 2.55
CA ASP A 179 -15.02 -1.63 2.22
C ASP A 179 -14.02 -2.10 1.16
N PRO A 180 -13.82 -1.37 0.06
CA PRO A 180 -12.99 -1.85 -1.04
C PRO A 180 -11.53 -2.04 -0.64
N VAL A 181 -10.99 -1.17 0.23
CA VAL A 181 -9.59 -1.21 0.66
C VAL A 181 -9.39 -2.26 1.76
N ILE A 182 -10.18 -2.20 2.84
CA ILE A 182 -10.07 -3.17 3.94
C ILE A 182 -10.29 -4.59 3.42
N SER A 183 -11.34 -4.81 2.62
CA SER A 183 -11.65 -6.13 2.06
C SER A 183 -10.53 -6.64 1.13
N PHE A 184 -9.86 -5.75 0.39
CA PHE A 184 -8.70 -6.11 -0.41
C PHE A 184 -7.52 -6.54 0.48
N LEU A 185 -7.19 -5.75 1.50
CA LEU A 185 -6.07 -6.02 2.41
C LEU A 185 -6.27 -7.34 3.18
N LEU A 186 -7.49 -7.62 3.64
CA LEU A 186 -7.85 -8.90 4.28
C LEU A 186 -7.64 -10.09 3.33
N ARG A 187 -8.08 -9.98 2.06
CA ARG A 187 -7.84 -11.02 1.04
C ARG A 187 -6.35 -11.21 0.71
N CYS A 188 -5.52 -10.21 0.98
CA CYS A 188 -4.06 -10.33 0.88
C CYS A 188 -3.42 -10.94 2.15
N GLY A 189 -4.20 -11.30 3.17
CA GLY A 189 -3.72 -11.92 4.40
C GLY A 189 -3.22 -10.93 5.45
N ARG A 190 -3.54 -9.64 5.31
CA ARG A 190 -3.25 -8.64 6.34
C ARG A 190 -4.36 -8.63 7.40
N VAL A 191 -3.99 -8.33 8.63
CA VAL A 191 -4.91 -8.26 9.77
C VAL A 191 -4.90 -6.85 10.38
N PRO A 192 -6.04 -6.31 10.86
CA PRO A 192 -6.06 -5.02 11.54
C PRO A 192 -5.42 -5.13 12.92
N VAL A 193 -4.60 -4.12 13.25
CA VAL A 193 -3.91 -4.02 14.54
C VAL A 193 -4.20 -2.71 15.27
N GLY A 194 -4.89 -1.77 14.64
CA GLY A 194 -5.28 -0.49 15.23
C GLY A 194 -6.00 0.42 14.26
N ILE A 195 -6.43 1.56 14.77
CA ILE A 195 -6.98 2.69 14.00
C ILE A 195 -6.10 3.90 14.26
N ALA A 196 -5.60 4.51 13.21
CA ALA A 196 -4.93 5.81 13.28
C ALA A 196 -5.94 6.93 12.97
N LYS A 197 -5.91 7.99 13.79
CA LYS A 197 -6.68 9.21 13.60
C LYS A 197 -5.81 10.25 12.92
N ASN A 198 -6.41 11.09 12.06
CA ASN A 198 -5.66 12.10 11.30
C ASN A 198 -4.46 11.48 10.55
N TYR A 199 -4.70 10.31 9.98
CA TYR A 199 -3.66 9.53 9.32
C TYR A 199 -3.19 10.18 8.02
N LEU A 200 -4.15 10.60 7.20
CA LEU A 200 -3.97 11.21 5.89
C LEU A 200 -5.18 12.10 5.63
N GLU A 201 -5.01 13.24 4.96
CA GLU A 201 -6.12 14.05 4.50
C GLU A 201 -6.94 13.26 3.47
N ASP A 202 -8.14 12.84 3.87
CA ASP A 202 -8.99 11.95 3.09
C ASP A 202 -10.45 12.06 3.57
N GLU A 203 -11.24 12.81 2.79
CA GLU A 203 -12.65 13.06 3.11
C GLU A 203 -13.47 11.77 3.22
N GLU A 204 -13.24 10.81 2.31
CA GLU A 204 -14.00 9.55 2.26
C GLU A 204 -13.77 8.68 3.51
N SER A 205 -12.59 8.78 4.13
CA SER A 205 -12.22 8.06 5.37
C SER A 205 -12.35 8.92 6.62
N LEU A 206 -12.78 10.19 6.50
CA LEU A 206 -12.75 11.18 7.58
C LEU A 206 -11.37 11.22 8.27
N ASN A 207 -10.31 11.20 7.47
CA ASN A 207 -8.90 11.23 7.88
C ASN A 207 -8.47 10.02 8.74
N HIS A 208 -9.25 8.95 8.80
CA HIS A 208 -8.89 7.74 9.54
C HIS A 208 -8.25 6.69 8.62
N ALA A 209 -7.42 5.84 9.21
CA ALA A 209 -6.95 4.62 8.57
C ALA A 209 -6.99 3.43 9.53
N VAL A 210 -7.26 2.26 9.00
CA VAL A 210 -7.03 1.01 9.70
C VAL A 210 -5.58 0.58 9.52
N ILE A 211 -4.83 0.45 10.61
CA ILE A 211 -3.46 -0.06 10.54
C ILE A 211 -3.51 -1.57 10.35
N MET A 212 -2.95 -2.02 9.24
CA MET A 212 -2.98 -3.41 8.79
C MET A 212 -1.59 -4.02 8.80
N GLU A 213 -1.46 -5.19 9.39
CA GLU A 213 -0.20 -5.92 9.55
C GLU A 213 -0.21 -7.24 8.78
N TRP A 214 0.95 -7.63 8.26
CA TRP A 214 1.28 -9.00 7.88
C TRP A 214 2.64 -9.35 8.53
N ARG A 215 2.68 -10.42 9.34
CA ARG A 215 3.91 -10.88 10.01
C ARG A 215 4.66 -11.87 9.14
N ASN A 216 5.98 -11.72 9.13
CA ASN A 216 6.88 -12.65 8.43
C ASN A 216 6.88 -14.01 9.16
N PRO A 217 6.29 -15.08 8.55
CA PRO A 217 6.18 -16.39 9.22
C PRO A 217 7.52 -17.11 9.31
N PHE A 218 8.55 -16.66 8.61
CA PHE A 218 9.89 -17.26 8.60
C PHE A 218 10.85 -16.59 9.59
N ARG A 219 10.42 -15.53 10.25
CA ARG A 219 11.15 -14.92 11.36
C ARG A 219 10.54 -15.41 12.67
N THR A 220 11.08 -16.51 13.22
CA THR A 220 10.81 -16.92 14.59
C THR A 220 11.38 -15.86 15.53
N GLU A 221 10.58 -15.37 16.47
CA GLU A 221 11.11 -14.62 17.61
C GLU A 221 12.19 -15.50 18.25
N ALA A 222 13.40 -14.98 18.32
CA ALA A 222 14.43 -15.66 19.12
C ALA A 222 13.84 -15.79 20.52
N ALA A 223 13.67 -17.03 20.99
CA ALA A 223 13.21 -17.31 22.34
C ALA A 223 14.08 -16.49 23.29
N LYS A 224 13.45 -15.53 24.01
CA LYS A 224 14.11 -14.76 25.07
C LYS A 224 14.42 -15.66 26.25
#